data_bf13f56f3d7a8fbcc406d09db1d2a116
#
_entry.id   bf13f56f3d7a8fbcc406d09db1d2a116
#
_cell.length_a   1.000
_cell.length_b   1.000
_cell.length_c   1.000
_cell.angle_alpha   90.00
_cell.angle_beta   90.00
_cell.angle_gamma   90.00
#
_symmetry.space_group_name_H-M   'P 1'
#
loop_
_entity.id
_entity.type
_entity.pdbx_description
1 polymer ?
#
loop_
_entity_poly.entity_id
_entity_poly.type
_entity_poly.pdbx_seq_one_letter_code
_entity_poly.pdbx_strand_id
1 'polypeptide(L)'
;GTFIVTERELKRNAENIRLVRSYGQDLGIGLTSIKGGGTAAEYAMQIQRVQNNLQQQYGVTTNIVRQMASSDNEAGMKEAASAMKCWFIGQGLNAVQSKDKQAQSADEVMPHIFGKWTTSLGRNEIVYIRTDYYEKPSLAAEVMMAIKEQKVDNIAYDTYTDNPIDNHQNDSAYRIVSVQDVLDEPAKLYQYPVNPLDLPCEMRPGYGVGYITNKNFQQEFFKRYIGAPGVTMTERVLGFSRREMALADQTGLVKTAAPQTVFLTFDDWGNDESINKLLYVLRKHRVHATFFIITKNMVHNPNLLRAIVADGNEVGSHTDHHVPMLRIDDKGHSWSIEDDEVYRQNVRSSYEKLFGAIGDMKIENGSRYGLTRLLRPPQLAISRDGCAVALDEGFTYLVSGAGSTEDYGAVSMESLEGIMDHIVHKRNGDVRRGAIMIMHMSSTASRTPYALDLRLTKNDQRPEGDPKKFKVGLLGDYLRDGYDQRMTTPKDMREKQIDY
;
A
#
# COMPACT_ATOMS: atom_id res chain seq x y z
N GLY A 1 19.10 -1.53 -18.85
CA GLY A 1 17.80 -2.15 -19.14
C GLY A 1 17.95 -3.53 -19.79
N THR A 2 16.81 -4.21 -20.00
CA THR A 2 16.76 -5.53 -20.64
C THR A 2 16.13 -5.43 -22.02
N PHE A 3 16.89 -5.80 -23.06
CA PHE A 3 16.42 -5.83 -24.44
C PHE A 3 15.94 -7.23 -24.80
N ILE A 4 14.66 -7.35 -25.10
CA ILE A 4 14.05 -8.62 -25.47
C ILE A 4 14.22 -8.85 -26.98
N VAL A 5 14.85 -9.95 -27.35
CA VAL A 5 15.16 -10.30 -28.74
C VAL A 5 14.54 -11.61 -29.16
N THR A 6 14.02 -11.66 -30.37
CA THR A 6 13.45 -12.85 -31.01
C THR A 6 14.45 -13.55 -31.93
N GLU A 7 14.17 -14.80 -32.36
CA GLU A 7 14.98 -15.49 -33.39
C GLU A 7 15.13 -14.67 -34.66
N ARG A 8 14.08 -13.90 -35.03
CA ARG A 8 14.11 -13.06 -36.23
C ARG A 8 15.06 -11.89 -36.08
N GLU A 9 15.04 -11.24 -34.89
CA GLU A 9 15.90 -10.09 -34.61
C GLU A 9 17.37 -10.48 -34.51
N LEU A 10 17.67 -11.62 -33.90
CA LEU A 10 19.04 -12.16 -33.87
C LEU A 10 19.65 -12.32 -35.26
N LYS A 11 18.83 -12.67 -36.27
CA LYS A 11 19.28 -12.80 -37.66
C LYS A 11 19.37 -11.47 -38.39
N ARG A 12 18.54 -10.48 -38.07
CA ARG A 12 18.42 -9.24 -38.83
C ARG A 12 19.17 -8.05 -38.25
N ASN A 13 19.32 -8.02 -36.93
CA ASN A 13 19.78 -6.87 -36.16
C ASN A 13 21.09 -7.14 -35.39
N ALA A 14 21.96 -8.01 -35.90
CA ALA A 14 23.17 -8.47 -35.20
C ALA A 14 24.10 -7.32 -34.75
N GLU A 15 24.23 -6.30 -35.55
CA GLU A 15 25.10 -5.12 -35.22
C GLU A 15 24.49 -4.32 -34.08
N ASN A 16 23.20 -4.04 -34.12
CA ASN A 16 22.49 -3.32 -33.05
C ASN A 16 22.54 -4.09 -31.74
N ILE A 17 22.43 -5.41 -31.79
CA ILE A 17 22.51 -6.26 -30.59
C ILE A 17 23.91 -6.20 -29.98
N ARG A 18 24.97 -6.22 -30.80
CA ARG A 18 26.37 -6.03 -30.33
C ARG A 18 26.54 -4.65 -29.70
N LEU A 19 25.96 -3.62 -30.32
CA LEU A 19 26.00 -2.26 -29.79
C LEU A 19 25.29 -2.17 -28.41
N VAL A 20 24.08 -2.71 -28.29
CA VAL A 20 23.34 -2.79 -27.02
C VAL A 20 24.18 -3.45 -25.93
N ARG A 21 24.85 -4.56 -26.26
CA ARG A 21 25.74 -5.27 -25.32
C ARG A 21 26.98 -4.46 -24.95
N SER A 22 27.56 -3.74 -25.91
CA SER A 22 28.73 -2.90 -25.64
C SER A 22 28.46 -1.77 -24.66
N TYR A 23 27.20 -1.35 -24.53
CA TYR A 23 26.72 -0.40 -23.51
C TYR A 23 26.31 -1.09 -22.20
N GLY A 24 26.63 -2.36 -21.98
CA GLY A 24 26.34 -3.07 -20.73
C GLY A 24 24.87 -3.40 -20.52
N GLN A 25 24.06 -3.41 -21.58
CA GLN A 25 22.65 -3.76 -21.47
C GLN A 25 22.45 -5.27 -21.53
N ASP A 26 21.40 -5.77 -20.84
CA ASP A 26 21.06 -7.18 -20.83
C ASP A 26 20.16 -7.58 -22.00
N LEU A 27 20.19 -8.86 -22.33
CA LEU A 27 19.34 -9.46 -23.35
C LEU A 27 18.40 -10.48 -22.72
N GLY A 28 17.15 -10.48 -23.17
CA GLY A 28 16.13 -11.49 -22.83
C GLY A 28 15.55 -12.11 -24.09
N ILE A 29 14.79 -13.18 -23.92
CA ILE A 29 14.23 -14.02 -24.98
C ILE A 29 12.81 -13.58 -25.27
N GLY A 30 12.51 -13.22 -26.50
CA GLY A 30 11.18 -12.90 -27.00
C GLY A 30 10.51 -14.12 -27.63
N LEU A 31 9.39 -14.55 -27.05
CA LEU A 31 8.56 -15.59 -27.65
C LEU A 31 7.57 -15.00 -28.63
N THR A 32 7.55 -15.54 -29.82
CA THR A 32 6.60 -15.18 -30.87
C THR A 32 5.54 -16.26 -31.02
N SER A 33 4.33 -15.85 -31.46
CA SER A 33 3.23 -16.75 -31.69
C SER A 33 3.59 -17.82 -32.73
N ILE A 34 3.14 -19.04 -32.46
CA ILE A 34 3.25 -20.17 -33.39
C ILE A 34 1.88 -20.33 -34.05
N LYS A 35 1.86 -20.47 -35.38
CA LYS A 35 0.63 -20.64 -36.15
C LYS A 35 -0.11 -21.88 -35.67
N GLY A 36 -1.37 -21.69 -35.28
CA GLY A 36 -2.20 -22.77 -34.72
C GLY A 36 -2.11 -22.93 -33.18
N GLY A 37 -1.43 -21.95 -32.50
CA GLY A 37 -1.47 -21.87 -31.02
C GLY A 37 -0.36 -22.57 -30.27
N GLY A 38 0.64 -23.12 -30.91
CA GLY A 38 1.84 -23.74 -30.34
C GLY A 38 1.68 -24.53 -29.02
N THR A 39 2.41 -25.59 -28.84
CA THR A 39 2.47 -26.38 -27.60
C THR A 39 3.56 -25.83 -26.65
N ALA A 40 3.52 -26.18 -25.39
CA ALA A 40 4.59 -25.88 -24.44
C ALA A 40 5.96 -26.42 -24.90
N ALA A 41 5.99 -27.60 -25.51
CA ALA A 41 7.21 -28.18 -26.10
C ALA A 41 7.77 -27.34 -27.24
N GLU A 42 6.92 -26.84 -28.12
CA GLU A 42 7.37 -25.97 -29.25
C GLU A 42 7.91 -24.64 -28.76
N TYR A 43 7.27 -24.04 -27.72
CA TYR A 43 7.81 -22.82 -27.08
C TYR A 43 9.11 -23.10 -26.34
N ALA A 44 9.26 -24.23 -25.67
CA ALA A 44 10.53 -24.65 -25.06
C ALA A 44 11.65 -24.78 -26.08
N MET A 45 11.36 -25.36 -27.24
CA MET A 45 12.30 -25.41 -28.36
C MET A 45 12.63 -24.00 -28.90
N GLN A 46 11.67 -23.07 -28.92
CA GLN A 46 11.94 -21.68 -29.31
C GLN A 46 12.88 -21.00 -28.31
N ILE A 47 12.65 -21.18 -27.00
CA ILE A 47 13.55 -20.69 -25.95
C ILE A 47 14.95 -21.23 -26.16
N GLN A 48 15.09 -22.55 -26.30
CA GLN A 48 16.40 -23.21 -26.48
C GLN A 48 17.15 -22.68 -27.70
N ARG A 49 16.48 -22.51 -28.85
CA ARG A 49 17.11 -21.97 -30.05
C ARG A 49 17.64 -20.56 -29.84
N VAL A 50 16.86 -19.69 -29.18
CA VAL A 50 17.27 -18.31 -28.88
C VAL A 50 18.44 -18.31 -27.90
N GLN A 51 18.40 -19.12 -26.84
CA GLN A 51 19.49 -19.27 -25.88
C GLN A 51 20.80 -19.71 -26.56
N ASN A 52 20.73 -20.74 -27.40
CA ASN A 52 21.89 -21.25 -28.13
C ASN A 52 22.49 -20.15 -29.05
N ASN A 53 21.65 -19.41 -29.76
CA ASN A 53 22.10 -18.31 -30.63
C ASN A 53 22.72 -17.17 -29.81
N LEU A 54 22.12 -16.81 -28.68
CA LEU A 54 22.65 -15.77 -27.79
C LEU A 54 24.05 -16.18 -27.25
N GLN A 55 24.18 -17.41 -26.82
CA GLN A 55 25.44 -17.91 -26.30
C GLN A 55 26.52 -17.99 -27.39
N GLN A 56 26.17 -18.50 -28.57
CA GLN A 56 27.15 -18.69 -29.65
C GLN A 56 27.60 -17.37 -30.31
N GLN A 57 26.66 -16.43 -30.50
CA GLN A 57 26.95 -15.21 -31.25
C GLN A 57 27.37 -14.02 -30.38
N TYR A 58 26.91 -14.00 -29.10
CA TYR A 58 27.10 -12.85 -28.22
C TYR A 58 27.71 -13.21 -26.86
N GLY A 59 27.94 -14.50 -26.56
CA GLY A 59 28.46 -14.96 -25.28
C GLY A 59 27.48 -14.71 -24.10
N VAL A 60 26.19 -14.60 -24.39
CA VAL A 60 25.14 -14.27 -23.39
C VAL A 60 24.38 -15.51 -22.99
N THR A 61 24.30 -15.74 -21.68
CA THR A 61 23.36 -16.67 -21.06
C THR A 61 22.25 -15.87 -20.39
N THR A 62 20.99 -16.16 -20.71
CA THR A 62 19.83 -15.52 -20.10
C THR A 62 18.73 -16.53 -19.84
N ASN A 63 18.02 -16.31 -18.74
CA ASN A 63 16.80 -17.04 -18.36
C ASN A 63 15.55 -16.13 -18.32
N ILE A 64 15.65 -14.93 -18.89
CA ILE A 64 14.54 -13.98 -18.99
C ILE A 64 13.78 -14.23 -20.27
N VAL A 65 12.48 -14.52 -20.15
CA VAL A 65 11.59 -14.82 -21.27
C VAL A 65 10.36 -13.91 -21.22
N ARG A 66 9.99 -13.37 -22.37
CA ARG A 66 8.80 -12.51 -22.51
C ARG A 66 7.99 -12.90 -23.74
N GLN A 67 6.67 -12.81 -23.62
CA GLN A 67 5.75 -12.85 -24.76
C GLN A 67 5.80 -11.51 -25.52
N MET A 68 6.08 -11.56 -26.84
CA MET A 68 6.24 -10.36 -27.68
C MET A 68 4.94 -9.87 -28.31
N ALA A 69 3.98 -10.74 -28.51
CA ALA A 69 2.66 -10.40 -29.08
C ALA A 69 1.57 -11.20 -28.36
N SER A 70 0.33 -10.74 -28.43
CA SER A 70 -0.79 -11.52 -27.94
C SER A 70 -0.75 -12.92 -28.58
N SER A 71 -0.95 -13.94 -27.78
CA SER A 71 -0.93 -15.32 -28.21
C SER A 71 -2.18 -16.02 -27.71
N ASP A 72 -2.68 -16.94 -28.54
CA ASP A 72 -3.81 -17.78 -28.17
C ASP A 72 -3.43 -18.83 -27.10
N ASN A 73 -2.13 -18.98 -26.81
CA ASN A 73 -1.60 -19.94 -25.82
C ASN A 73 -0.52 -19.33 -24.91
N GLU A 74 -0.88 -18.33 -24.13
CA GLU A 74 -0.02 -17.77 -23.09
C GLU A 74 0.33 -18.81 -22.01
N ALA A 75 -0.63 -19.69 -21.68
CA ALA A 75 -0.41 -20.77 -20.72
C ALA A 75 0.73 -21.72 -21.16
N GLY A 76 0.75 -22.11 -22.43
CA GLY A 76 1.84 -22.92 -22.99
C GLY A 76 3.19 -22.22 -23.00
N MET A 77 3.23 -20.90 -23.18
CA MET A 77 4.47 -20.12 -23.06
C MET A 77 5.00 -20.10 -21.62
N LYS A 78 4.09 -19.90 -20.64
CA LYS A 78 4.45 -19.94 -19.20
C LYS A 78 4.94 -21.30 -18.76
N GLU A 79 4.26 -22.36 -19.20
CA GLU A 79 4.67 -23.75 -18.93
C GLU A 79 6.06 -24.04 -19.52
N ALA A 80 6.29 -23.64 -20.76
CA ALA A 80 7.60 -23.77 -21.41
C ALA A 80 8.71 -23.03 -20.66
N ALA A 81 8.45 -21.78 -20.27
CA ALA A 81 9.42 -20.99 -19.50
C ALA A 81 9.73 -21.66 -18.15
N SER A 82 8.71 -22.16 -17.45
CA SER A 82 8.87 -22.88 -16.19
C SER A 82 9.69 -24.17 -16.37
N ALA A 83 9.38 -24.97 -17.38
CA ALA A 83 10.11 -26.21 -17.68
C ALA A 83 11.59 -25.95 -18.03
N MET A 84 11.88 -24.81 -18.67
CA MET A 84 13.24 -24.37 -19.02
C MET A 84 13.93 -23.61 -17.88
N LYS A 85 13.33 -23.52 -16.68
CA LYS A 85 13.82 -22.75 -15.51
C LYS A 85 14.08 -21.27 -15.86
N CYS A 86 13.19 -20.70 -16.65
CA CYS A 86 13.23 -19.30 -17.05
C CYS A 86 12.20 -18.48 -16.29
N TRP A 87 12.48 -17.21 -16.10
CA TRP A 87 11.54 -16.22 -15.62
C TRP A 87 10.66 -15.71 -16.77
N PHE A 88 9.36 -15.88 -16.66
CA PHE A 88 8.40 -15.33 -17.61
C PHE A 88 8.01 -13.92 -17.17
N ILE A 89 8.44 -12.91 -17.92
CA ILE A 89 8.32 -11.50 -17.53
C ILE A 89 7.08 -10.87 -18.16
N GLY A 90 6.27 -10.27 -17.33
CA GLY A 90 5.13 -9.44 -17.73
C GLY A 90 5.50 -7.98 -17.99
N GLN A 91 4.53 -7.13 -17.81
CA GLN A 91 4.70 -5.66 -17.79
C GLN A 91 3.67 -5.06 -16.82
N GLY A 92 4.05 -4.00 -16.12
CA GLY A 92 3.13 -3.17 -15.36
C GLY A 92 2.65 -1.98 -16.18
N LEU A 93 3.58 -1.24 -16.76
CA LEU A 93 3.29 -0.07 -17.59
C LEU A 93 3.68 -0.32 -19.05
N ASN A 94 2.74 -0.10 -19.96
CA ASN A 94 3.02 -0.01 -21.38
C ASN A 94 3.18 1.47 -21.79
N ALA A 95 4.41 1.87 -22.07
CA ALA A 95 4.72 3.23 -22.51
C ALA A 95 4.45 3.47 -24.00
N VAL A 96 3.91 2.49 -24.72
CA VAL A 96 3.63 2.57 -26.16
C VAL A 96 2.15 2.48 -26.44
N GLN A 97 1.58 3.54 -27.01
CA GLN A 97 0.18 3.59 -27.40
C GLN A 97 0.05 3.87 -28.89
N SER A 98 -0.98 3.28 -29.53
CA SER A 98 -1.14 3.37 -30.98
C SER A 98 -1.28 4.80 -31.51
N LYS A 99 -1.82 5.70 -30.71
CA LYS A 99 -1.98 7.13 -31.05
C LYS A 99 -0.67 7.91 -31.10
N ASP A 100 0.40 7.39 -30.46
CA ASP A 100 1.67 8.10 -30.31
C ASP A 100 2.69 7.75 -31.41
N LYS A 101 2.30 6.93 -32.38
CA LYS A 101 3.22 6.46 -33.42
C LYS A 101 3.90 7.61 -34.17
N GLN A 102 3.17 8.71 -34.43
CA GLN A 102 3.64 9.88 -35.17
C GLN A 102 4.09 11.04 -34.26
N ALA A 103 4.09 10.85 -32.95
CA ALA A 103 4.54 11.87 -32.01
C ALA A 103 5.99 12.31 -32.28
N GLN A 104 6.26 13.59 -32.09
CA GLN A 104 7.55 14.20 -32.37
C GLN A 104 8.36 14.53 -31.13
N SER A 105 7.71 14.56 -29.96
CA SER A 105 8.36 14.85 -28.69
C SER A 105 7.85 13.96 -27.54
N ALA A 106 8.65 13.83 -26.50
CA ALA A 106 8.23 13.15 -25.28
C ALA A 106 7.02 13.85 -24.63
N ASP A 107 6.91 15.17 -24.72
CA ASP A 107 5.80 15.95 -24.15
C ASP A 107 4.45 15.59 -24.77
N GLU A 108 4.42 15.12 -26.02
CA GLU A 108 3.20 14.61 -26.64
C GLU A 108 2.80 13.23 -26.12
N VAL A 109 3.79 12.41 -25.71
CA VAL A 109 3.60 11.03 -25.28
C VAL A 109 3.32 10.94 -23.77
N MET A 110 4.04 11.72 -22.96
CA MET A 110 3.98 11.66 -21.51
C MET A 110 2.55 11.80 -20.91
N PRO A 111 1.67 12.70 -21.40
CA PRO A 111 0.28 12.78 -20.92
C PRO A 111 -0.57 11.54 -21.20
N HIS A 112 -0.10 10.66 -22.09
CA HIS A 112 -0.77 9.40 -22.40
C HIS A 112 -0.27 8.25 -21.50
N ILE A 113 0.93 8.37 -20.97
CA ILE A 113 1.52 7.43 -20.02
C ILE A 113 1.09 7.80 -18.61
N PHE A 114 1.33 9.06 -18.22
CA PHE A 114 0.97 9.62 -16.92
C PHE A 114 -0.26 10.52 -17.07
N GLY A 115 -1.37 10.09 -16.51
CA GLY A 115 -2.64 10.81 -16.59
C GLY A 115 -3.41 10.70 -15.28
N LYS A 116 -4.71 10.81 -15.37
CA LYS A 116 -5.59 10.81 -14.20
C LYS A 116 -5.43 9.58 -13.30
N TRP A 117 -5.07 8.42 -13.86
CA TRP A 117 -5.05 7.15 -13.16
C TRP A 117 -3.64 6.64 -12.82
N THR A 118 -2.65 7.05 -13.60
CA THR A 118 -1.26 6.69 -13.38
C THR A 118 -0.47 7.98 -13.32
N THR A 119 -0.16 8.45 -12.13
CA THR A 119 0.54 9.71 -11.92
C THR A 119 2.02 9.50 -11.63
N SER A 120 2.38 8.29 -11.22
CA SER A 120 3.76 7.88 -10.93
C SER A 120 3.94 6.38 -11.16
N LEU A 121 5.18 5.93 -11.18
CA LEU A 121 5.51 4.51 -11.24
C LEU A 121 5.53 3.90 -9.84
N GLY A 122 4.97 2.70 -9.73
CA GLY A 122 5.16 1.85 -8.56
C GLY A 122 6.62 1.39 -8.41
N ARG A 123 7.01 1.02 -7.20
CA ARG A 123 8.33 0.42 -6.95
C ARG A 123 8.46 -0.90 -7.72
N ASN A 124 9.60 -1.11 -8.36
CA ASN A 124 9.90 -2.28 -9.19
C ASN A 124 8.94 -2.46 -10.38
N GLU A 125 8.38 -1.37 -10.89
CA GLU A 125 7.51 -1.38 -12.06
C GLU A 125 8.29 -1.82 -13.29
N ILE A 126 7.73 -2.75 -14.08
CA ILE A 126 8.29 -3.13 -15.37
C ILE A 126 7.67 -2.25 -16.44
N VAL A 127 8.47 -1.32 -16.96
CA VAL A 127 8.05 -0.42 -18.04
C VAL A 127 8.41 -1.04 -19.39
N TYR A 128 7.41 -1.26 -20.22
CA TYR A 128 7.59 -1.78 -21.55
C TYR A 128 7.66 -0.65 -22.59
N ILE A 129 8.74 -0.61 -23.35
CA ILE A 129 8.98 0.35 -24.43
C ILE A 129 9.37 -0.42 -25.69
N ARG A 130 8.81 -0.02 -26.83
CA ARG A 130 9.22 -0.52 -28.15
C ARG A 130 10.14 0.49 -28.83
N THR A 131 11.36 0.07 -29.11
CA THR A 131 12.38 0.92 -29.76
C THR A 131 12.13 1.13 -31.26
N ASP A 132 11.29 0.30 -31.87
CA ASP A 132 10.96 0.32 -33.30
C ASP A 132 9.57 0.93 -33.62
N TYR A 133 8.92 1.52 -32.61
CA TYR A 133 7.49 1.85 -32.75
C TYR A 133 7.25 3.24 -33.34
N TYR A 134 7.98 4.23 -32.85
CA TYR A 134 7.82 5.62 -33.26
C TYR A 134 8.45 5.87 -34.63
N GLU A 135 7.79 6.73 -35.44
CA GLU A 135 8.37 7.18 -36.71
C GLU A 135 9.64 8.02 -36.53
N LYS A 136 9.74 8.72 -35.37
CA LYS A 136 10.98 9.38 -34.93
C LYS A 136 11.82 8.39 -34.11
N PRO A 137 12.96 7.89 -34.60
CA PRO A 137 13.72 6.82 -33.94
C PRO A 137 14.25 7.20 -32.54
N SER A 138 14.56 8.48 -32.29
CA SER A 138 15.06 8.96 -30.99
C SER A 138 13.97 9.03 -29.92
N LEU A 139 12.68 9.04 -30.30
CA LEU A 139 11.59 9.32 -29.38
C LEU A 139 11.47 8.27 -28.26
N ALA A 140 11.78 7.00 -28.53
CA ALA A 140 11.79 5.98 -27.48
C ALA A 140 12.79 6.32 -26.35
N ALA A 141 13.97 6.85 -26.70
CA ALA A 141 14.94 7.29 -25.71
C ALA A 141 14.51 8.58 -25.00
N GLU A 142 13.91 9.53 -25.72
CA GLU A 142 13.38 10.77 -25.15
C GLU A 142 12.27 10.47 -24.11
N VAL A 143 11.34 9.58 -24.44
CA VAL A 143 10.28 9.13 -23.52
C VAL A 143 10.86 8.41 -22.30
N MET A 144 11.87 7.57 -22.49
CA MET A 144 12.52 6.88 -21.38
C MET A 144 13.22 7.85 -20.42
N MET A 145 13.86 8.89 -20.95
CA MET A 145 14.45 9.96 -20.13
C MET A 145 13.40 10.77 -19.40
N ALA A 146 12.31 11.13 -20.09
CA ALA A 146 11.20 11.85 -19.47
C ALA A 146 10.54 11.03 -18.33
N ILE A 147 10.35 9.71 -18.51
CA ILE A 147 9.88 8.82 -17.43
C ILE A 147 10.85 8.83 -16.26
N LYS A 148 12.15 8.75 -16.52
CA LYS A 148 13.17 8.78 -15.46
C LYS A 148 13.12 10.06 -14.64
N GLU A 149 12.78 11.19 -15.25
CA GLU A 149 12.71 12.49 -14.62
C GLU A 149 11.37 12.73 -13.91
N GLN A 150 10.36 11.91 -14.18
CA GLN A 150 9.04 12.01 -13.57
C GLN A 150 9.11 11.57 -12.11
N LYS A 151 9.29 12.51 -11.20
CA LYS A 151 9.37 12.25 -9.76
C LYS A 151 8.06 12.59 -9.07
N VAL A 152 7.57 11.70 -8.23
CA VAL A 152 6.38 11.95 -7.39
C VAL A 152 6.62 13.07 -6.39
N ASP A 153 7.81 13.10 -5.82
CA ASP A 153 8.13 14.06 -4.76
C ASP A 153 8.19 15.50 -5.27
N ASN A 154 8.57 15.73 -6.52
CA ASN A 154 8.44 17.03 -7.15
C ASN A 154 6.99 17.49 -7.21
N ILE A 155 6.08 16.58 -7.61
CA ILE A 155 4.64 16.87 -7.68
C ILE A 155 4.08 17.22 -6.29
N ALA A 156 4.60 16.60 -5.24
CA ALA A 156 4.17 16.87 -3.88
C ALA A 156 4.46 18.30 -3.42
N TYR A 157 5.55 18.92 -3.90
CA TYR A 157 6.08 20.17 -3.35
C TYR A 157 6.18 21.34 -4.32
N ASP A 158 5.88 21.15 -5.60
CA ASP A 158 5.85 22.25 -6.58
C ASP A 158 4.92 23.41 -6.18
N THR A 159 3.98 23.14 -5.30
CA THR A 159 3.03 24.15 -4.77
C THR A 159 3.57 24.91 -3.56
N TYR A 160 4.67 24.49 -2.96
CA TYR A 160 5.27 25.09 -1.77
C TYR A 160 6.63 25.70 -2.08
N THR A 161 6.63 26.94 -2.55
CA THR A 161 7.85 27.72 -2.81
C THR A 161 8.68 27.98 -1.55
N ASP A 162 8.07 27.88 -0.37
CA ASP A 162 8.69 28.16 0.93
C ASP A 162 9.15 26.90 1.67
N ASN A 163 9.12 25.74 1.02
CA ASN A 163 9.61 24.52 1.66
C ASN A 163 11.14 24.57 1.76
N PRO A 164 11.73 24.76 2.98
CA PRO A 164 13.18 24.93 3.15
C PRO A 164 13.96 23.63 2.92
N ILE A 165 13.28 22.53 2.70
CA ILE A 165 13.91 21.25 2.46
C ILE A 165 13.91 21.02 0.97
N ASP A 166 15.06 21.22 0.36
CA ASP A 166 15.33 20.80 -1.00
C ASP A 166 15.45 19.27 -1.04
N ASN A 167 14.32 18.63 -1.19
CA ASN A 167 14.23 17.18 -1.23
C ASN A 167 14.44 16.60 -2.62
N HIS A 168 14.56 17.45 -3.62
CA HIS A 168 14.85 17.04 -4.98
C HIS A 168 16.18 16.30 -5.10
N GLN A 169 17.07 16.47 -4.13
CA GLN A 169 18.37 15.80 -4.11
C GLN A 169 18.32 14.39 -3.50
N ASN A 170 17.40 14.12 -2.59
CA ASN A 170 17.36 12.86 -1.84
C ASN A 170 16.39 11.83 -2.42
N ASP A 171 15.37 12.29 -3.10
CA ASP A 171 14.49 11.38 -3.79
C ASP A 171 15.00 11.18 -5.19
N SER A 172 15.71 10.08 -5.26
CA SER A 172 16.25 9.62 -6.52
C SER A 172 15.16 9.60 -7.60
N ALA A 173 15.47 10.20 -8.73
CA ALA A 173 14.84 9.87 -9.99
C ALA A 173 14.66 8.36 -10.07
N TYR A 174 13.64 7.88 -10.76
CA TYR A 174 13.49 6.46 -10.99
C TYR A 174 14.80 5.88 -11.51
N ARG A 175 15.33 4.88 -10.81
CA ARG A 175 16.48 4.13 -11.30
C ARG A 175 16.00 3.15 -12.35
N ILE A 176 16.49 3.32 -13.56
CA ILE A 176 16.25 2.36 -14.64
C ILE A 176 17.35 1.29 -14.53
N VAL A 177 16.94 0.08 -14.20
CA VAL A 177 17.82 -1.08 -14.05
C VAL A 177 17.38 -2.17 -15.02
N SER A 178 18.22 -3.20 -15.21
CA SER A 178 17.80 -4.37 -15.95
C SER A 178 16.90 -5.28 -15.12
N VAL A 179 16.14 -6.14 -15.77
CA VAL A 179 15.36 -7.18 -15.06
C VAL A 179 16.31 -8.12 -14.32
N GLN A 180 17.48 -8.42 -14.89
CA GLN A 180 18.48 -9.28 -14.26
C GLN A 180 19.01 -8.66 -12.97
N ASP A 181 19.30 -7.36 -12.96
CA ASP A 181 19.73 -6.66 -11.72
C ASP A 181 18.73 -6.83 -10.56
N VAL A 182 17.42 -6.88 -10.87
CA VAL A 182 16.39 -7.10 -9.86
C VAL A 182 16.33 -8.57 -9.44
N LEU A 183 16.44 -9.50 -10.41
CA LEU A 183 16.41 -10.95 -10.14
C LEU A 183 17.62 -11.41 -9.32
N ASP A 184 18.75 -10.72 -9.45
CA ASP A 184 19.97 -11.01 -8.70
C ASP A 184 19.92 -10.45 -7.26
N GLU A 185 18.87 -9.71 -6.88
CA GLU A 185 18.65 -9.20 -5.53
C GLU A 185 17.46 -9.92 -4.87
N PRO A 186 17.63 -11.11 -4.29
CA PRO A 186 16.53 -11.90 -3.73
C PRO A 186 15.66 -11.15 -2.71
N ALA A 187 16.25 -10.19 -1.98
CA ALA A 187 15.52 -9.36 -1.01
C ALA A 187 14.48 -8.43 -1.65
N LYS A 188 14.56 -8.19 -2.95
CA LYS A 188 13.59 -7.39 -3.71
C LYS A 188 12.49 -8.24 -4.35
N LEU A 189 12.63 -9.56 -4.32
CA LEU A 189 11.67 -10.49 -4.88
C LEU A 189 10.73 -10.98 -3.78
N TYR A 190 9.45 -11.08 -4.10
CA TYR A 190 8.49 -11.78 -3.27
C TYR A 190 7.52 -12.56 -4.14
N GLN A 191 7.02 -13.65 -3.59
CA GLN A 191 5.97 -14.41 -4.24
C GLN A 191 4.61 -13.79 -3.91
N TYR A 192 3.83 -13.45 -4.93
CA TYR A 192 2.46 -12.99 -4.73
C TYR A 192 1.46 -14.03 -5.26
N PRO A 193 0.46 -14.39 -4.48
CA PRO A 193 0.31 -14.07 -3.05
C PRO A 193 1.37 -14.76 -2.17
N VAL A 194 1.68 -14.14 -1.03
CA VAL A 194 2.61 -14.72 -0.05
C VAL A 194 2.10 -16.09 0.40
N ASN A 195 2.99 -17.08 0.43
CA ASN A 195 2.63 -18.42 0.86
C ASN A 195 2.41 -18.47 2.39
N PRO A 196 1.21 -18.82 2.87
CA PRO A 196 0.95 -18.89 4.31
C PRO A 196 1.84 -19.87 5.07
N LEU A 197 2.35 -20.92 4.42
CA LEU A 197 3.18 -21.94 5.08
C LEU A 197 4.57 -21.41 5.47
N ASP A 198 5.04 -20.34 4.82
CA ASP A 198 6.35 -19.76 5.07
C ASP A 198 6.35 -18.80 6.28
N LEU A 199 5.19 -18.58 6.91
CA LEU A 199 5.00 -17.62 7.97
C LEU A 199 4.47 -18.26 9.27
N PRO A 200 4.69 -17.61 10.42
CA PRO A 200 4.13 -18.02 11.69
C PRO A 200 2.61 -18.20 11.63
N CYS A 201 2.07 -19.16 12.37
CA CYS A 201 0.65 -19.47 12.31
C CYS A 201 -0.25 -18.30 12.74
N GLU A 202 0.21 -17.49 13.68
CA GLU A 202 -0.50 -16.29 14.17
C GLU A 202 -0.70 -15.21 13.11
N MET A 203 0.14 -15.22 12.05
CA MET A 203 0.00 -14.30 10.93
C MET A 203 -0.98 -14.78 9.87
N ARG A 204 -1.22 -16.09 9.79
CA ARG A 204 -1.96 -16.71 8.70
C ARG A 204 -3.44 -16.32 8.72
N PRO A 205 -4.07 -16.19 7.54
CA PRO A 205 -5.53 -16.13 7.46
C PRO A 205 -6.17 -17.30 8.22
N GLY A 206 -7.29 -17.05 8.88
CA GLY A 206 -7.98 -18.05 9.69
C GLY A 206 -7.44 -18.25 11.12
N TYR A 207 -6.30 -17.66 11.48
CA TYR A 207 -5.84 -17.70 12.87
C TYR A 207 -6.77 -16.90 13.80
N GLY A 208 -7.14 -17.49 14.92
CA GLY A 208 -8.02 -16.87 15.90
C GLY A 208 -9.51 -16.85 15.53
N VAL A 209 -9.87 -17.38 14.35
CA VAL A 209 -11.27 -17.56 13.95
C VAL A 209 -12.00 -18.50 14.94
N GLY A 210 -13.22 -18.13 15.32
CA GLY A 210 -14.03 -18.89 16.27
C GLY A 210 -13.69 -18.68 17.76
N TYR A 211 -12.71 -17.81 18.08
CA TYR A 211 -12.37 -17.50 19.48
C TYR A 211 -13.44 -16.67 20.18
N ILE A 212 -14.08 -15.74 19.48
CA ILE A 212 -15.14 -14.89 20.01
C ILE A 212 -16.49 -15.56 19.76
N THR A 213 -17.21 -15.84 20.83
CA THR A 213 -18.51 -16.49 20.83
C THR A 213 -19.55 -15.58 21.46
N ASN A 214 -20.84 -15.87 21.31
CA ASN A 214 -21.91 -15.13 21.98
C ASN A 214 -21.71 -15.06 23.49
N LYS A 215 -21.03 -16.04 24.10
CA LYS A 215 -20.82 -16.09 25.57
C LYS A 215 -19.75 -15.10 26.03
N ASN A 216 -18.70 -14.85 25.25
CA ASN A 216 -17.62 -13.96 25.63
C ASN A 216 -17.58 -12.64 24.86
N PHE A 217 -18.45 -12.47 23.83
CA PHE A 217 -18.45 -11.30 22.95
C PHE A 217 -18.45 -9.97 23.71
N GLN A 218 -19.38 -9.79 24.64
CA GLN A 218 -19.52 -8.51 25.34
C GLN A 218 -18.24 -8.13 26.11
N GLN A 219 -17.63 -9.11 26.77
CA GLN A 219 -16.40 -8.89 27.52
C GLN A 219 -15.24 -8.55 26.58
N GLU A 220 -15.10 -9.29 25.51
CA GLU A 220 -14.02 -9.08 24.52
C GLU A 220 -14.23 -7.78 23.74
N PHE A 221 -15.46 -7.43 23.38
CA PHE A 221 -15.76 -6.16 22.73
C PHE A 221 -15.30 -4.96 23.58
N PHE A 222 -15.62 -4.91 24.85
CA PHE A 222 -15.21 -3.80 25.71
C PHE A 222 -13.70 -3.71 25.92
N LYS A 223 -12.99 -4.81 25.84
CA LYS A 223 -11.51 -4.79 25.88
C LYS A 223 -10.89 -4.26 24.59
N ARG A 224 -11.50 -4.57 23.47
CA ARG A 224 -10.92 -4.49 22.13
C ARG A 224 -11.49 -3.38 21.25
N TYR A 225 -12.52 -2.67 21.74
CA TYR A 225 -13.12 -1.56 21.02
C TYR A 225 -12.54 -0.23 21.49
N ILE A 226 -11.94 0.50 20.56
CA ILE A 226 -11.53 1.89 20.74
C ILE A 226 -12.51 2.73 19.92
N GLY A 227 -13.42 3.40 20.62
CA GLY A 227 -14.50 4.17 20.01
C GLY A 227 -14.08 5.55 19.53
N ALA A 228 -15.06 6.39 19.26
CA ALA A 228 -14.85 7.80 18.91
C ALA A 228 -15.84 8.69 19.66
N PRO A 229 -15.47 9.94 19.98
CA PRO A 229 -16.41 10.90 20.53
C PRO A 229 -17.62 11.09 19.61
N GLY A 230 -18.83 11.04 20.19
CA GLY A 230 -20.09 11.27 19.45
C GLY A 230 -20.61 10.09 18.63
N VAL A 231 -19.86 9.01 18.44
CA VAL A 231 -20.33 7.81 17.71
C VAL A 231 -21.42 7.04 18.50
N THR A 232 -21.45 7.22 19.79
CA THR A 232 -22.45 6.57 20.68
C THR A 232 -23.88 7.12 20.59
N MET A 233 -24.06 8.19 19.85
CA MET A 233 -25.35 8.85 19.73
C MET A 233 -26.07 8.39 18.47
N THR A 234 -26.90 7.40 18.61
CA THR A 234 -28.09 7.06 17.84
C THR A 234 -27.97 6.63 16.39
N GLU A 235 -27.07 7.20 15.59
CA GLU A 235 -27.10 7.01 14.14
C GLU A 235 -26.02 6.03 13.61
N ARG A 236 -24.97 5.76 14.39
CA ARG A 236 -23.85 4.91 13.97
C ARG A 236 -23.63 3.67 14.82
N VAL A 237 -24.64 3.33 15.63
CA VAL A 237 -24.61 2.18 16.54
C VAL A 237 -25.91 1.39 16.45
N LEU A 238 -25.81 0.10 16.16
CA LEU A 238 -26.95 -0.80 16.06
C LEU A 238 -26.78 -2.03 16.96
N GLY A 239 -27.87 -2.49 17.60
CA GLY A 239 -27.89 -3.73 18.37
C GLY A 239 -27.23 -3.68 19.75
N PHE A 240 -26.76 -2.54 20.21
CA PHE A 240 -26.26 -2.30 21.55
C PHE A 240 -27.27 -1.51 22.37
N SER A 241 -27.43 -1.88 23.63
CA SER A 241 -28.21 -1.09 24.59
C SER A 241 -27.43 0.18 25.01
N ARG A 242 -28.14 1.20 25.47
CA ARG A 242 -27.55 2.41 26.07
C ARG A 242 -26.56 2.09 27.19
N ARG A 243 -26.88 1.07 28.02
CA ARG A 243 -26.02 0.64 29.12
C ARG A 243 -24.70 0.04 28.61
N GLU A 244 -24.75 -0.76 27.57
CA GLU A 244 -23.54 -1.35 26.93
C GLU A 244 -22.67 -0.26 26.32
N MET A 245 -23.28 0.68 25.61
CA MET A 245 -22.49 1.78 24.99
C MET A 245 -21.92 2.74 26.03
N ALA A 246 -22.55 2.90 27.21
CA ALA A 246 -21.95 3.65 28.31
C ALA A 246 -20.70 2.99 28.91
N LEU A 247 -20.53 1.67 28.71
CA LEU A 247 -19.34 0.90 29.13
C LEU A 247 -18.29 0.79 28.05
N ALA A 248 -18.66 1.02 26.78
CA ALA A 248 -17.76 1.02 25.65
C ALA A 248 -16.89 2.29 25.64
N ASP A 249 -15.71 2.21 25.05
CA ASP A 249 -14.87 3.39 24.88
C ASP A 249 -15.52 4.38 23.93
N GLN A 250 -15.40 5.67 24.25
CA GLN A 250 -15.92 6.79 23.49
C GLN A 250 -14.88 7.91 23.33
N THR A 251 -13.61 7.56 23.56
CA THR A 251 -12.56 8.58 23.63
C THR A 251 -11.66 8.61 22.41
N GLY A 252 -11.50 7.49 21.71
CA GLY A 252 -10.54 7.34 20.63
C GLY A 252 -9.09 7.41 21.10
N LEU A 253 -8.85 7.13 22.38
CA LEU A 253 -7.55 7.23 23.00
C LEU A 253 -6.98 5.85 23.33
N VAL A 254 -5.73 5.61 22.96
CA VAL A 254 -4.97 4.46 23.48
C VAL A 254 -4.55 4.79 24.91
N LYS A 255 -5.20 4.19 25.90
CA LYS A 255 -5.02 4.55 27.32
C LYS A 255 -3.61 4.23 27.86
N THR A 256 -2.95 3.24 27.27
CA THR A 256 -1.58 2.82 27.66
C THR A 256 -0.48 3.59 26.93
N ALA A 257 -0.81 4.48 26.01
CA ALA A 257 0.18 5.24 25.26
C ALA A 257 1.22 5.90 26.19
N ALA A 258 2.47 5.97 25.76
CA ALA A 258 3.51 6.70 26.46
C ALA A 258 3.18 8.20 26.60
N PRO A 259 3.76 8.93 27.55
CA PRO A 259 3.55 10.37 27.67
C PRO A 259 3.77 11.09 26.33
N GLN A 260 2.90 12.05 26.02
CA GLN A 260 2.95 12.88 24.81
C GLN A 260 2.84 12.09 23.47
N THR A 261 2.46 10.82 23.49
CA THR A 261 2.31 10.02 22.26
C THR A 261 0.90 10.19 21.68
N VAL A 262 0.87 10.41 20.37
CA VAL A 262 -0.34 10.40 19.52
C VAL A 262 -0.14 9.40 18.37
N PHE A 263 -1.21 9.07 17.66
CA PHE A 263 -1.19 8.11 16.56
C PHE A 263 -1.75 8.76 15.31
N LEU A 264 -0.96 8.70 14.22
CA LEU A 264 -1.39 9.12 12.90
C LEU A 264 -1.98 7.92 12.17
N THR A 265 -3.16 8.06 11.61
CA THR A 265 -3.81 6.98 10.87
C THR A 265 -4.41 7.48 9.58
N PHE A 266 -4.36 6.64 8.52
CA PHE A 266 -4.88 6.96 7.19
C PHE A 266 -5.82 5.87 6.74
N ASP A 267 -7.00 6.26 6.28
CA ASP A 267 -8.05 5.35 5.82
C ASP A 267 -8.12 5.30 4.29
N ASP A 268 -8.79 4.29 3.76
CA ASP A 268 -9.15 4.05 2.37
C ASP A 268 -8.06 3.36 1.54
N TRP A 269 -7.95 3.76 0.29
CA TRP A 269 -6.91 3.45 -0.68
C TRP A 269 -6.77 4.63 -1.63
N GLY A 270 -5.55 4.94 -1.98
CA GLY A 270 -5.25 6.03 -2.89
C GLY A 270 -4.64 5.54 -4.21
N ASN A 271 -4.13 6.49 -4.97
CA ASN A 271 -3.27 6.24 -6.11
C ASN A 271 -1.79 6.44 -5.71
N ASP A 272 -0.89 6.17 -6.66
CA ASP A 272 0.54 6.34 -6.42
C ASP A 272 0.88 7.76 -5.95
N GLU A 273 0.30 8.78 -6.56
CA GLU A 273 0.55 10.18 -6.20
C GLU A 273 0.14 10.46 -4.76
N SER A 274 -1.11 10.16 -4.39
CA SER A 274 -1.65 10.52 -3.09
C SER A 274 -0.92 9.80 -1.95
N ILE A 275 -0.62 8.51 -2.13
CA ILE A 275 0.08 7.72 -1.11
C ILE A 275 1.55 8.10 -1.02
N ASN A 276 2.26 8.28 -2.15
CA ASN A 276 3.67 8.67 -2.09
C ASN A 276 3.89 10.06 -1.50
N LYS A 277 2.96 11.00 -1.70
CA LYS A 277 2.98 12.30 -1.00
C LYS A 277 2.95 12.13 0.53
N LEU A 278 2.09 11.24 1.02
CA LEU A 278 2.03 10.94 2.46
C LEU A 278 3.32 10.26 2.94
N LEU A 279 3.80 9.24 2.23
CA LEU A 279 5.03 8.55 2.58
C LEU A 279 6.23 9.49 2.61
N TYR A 280 6.28 10.44 1.67
CA TYR A 280 7.30 11.47 1.67
C TYR A 280 7.27 12.32 2.96
N VAL A 281 6.10 12.82 3.35
CA VAL A 281 5.96 13.64 4.57
C VAL A 281 6.36 12.83 5.81
N LEU A 282 5.92 11.58 5.91
CA LEU A 282 6.29 10.71 7.04
C LEU A 282 7.80 10.48 7.12
N ARG A 283 8.47 10.20 5.99
CA ARG A 283 9.94 10.06 5.94
C ARG A 283 10.66 11.34 6.31
N LYS A 284 10.20 12.48 5.80
CA LYS A 284 10.76 13.81 6.09
C LYS A 284 10.82 14.08 7.60
N HIS A 285 9.75 13.77 8.30
CA HIS A 285 9.64 13.99 9.74
C HIS A 285 10.08 12.78 10.59
N ARG A 286 10.52 11.68 9.93
CA ARG A 286 10.96 10.44 10.61
C ARG A 286 9.89 9.87 11.55
N VAL A 287 8.65 9.90 11.12
CA VAL A 287 7.51 9.34 11.83
C VAL A 287 6.86 8.25 11.02
N HIS A 288 6.17 7.35 11.70
CA HIS A 288 5.45 6.24 11.08
C HIS A 288 3.96 6.31 11.44
N ALA A 289 3.13 5.68 10.63
CA ALA A 289 1.68 5.73 10.77
C ALA A 289 1.04 4.35 10.59
N THR A 290 -0.23 4.25 10.98
CA THR A 290 -1.05 3.06 10.73
C THR A 290 -2.01 3.33 9.58
N PHE A 291 -1.98 2.49 8.55
CA PHE A 291 -2.80 2.60 7.35
C PHE A 291 -3.92 1.56 7.39
N PHE A 292 -5.18 1.99 7.34
CA PHE A 292 -6.36 1.12 7.27
C PHE A 292 -6.85 1.04 5.82
N ILE A 293 -6.62 -0.11 5.19
CA ILE A 293 -6.70 -0.27 3.73
C ILE A 293 -8.04 -0.86 3.30
N ILE A 294 -8.69 -0.21 2.33
CA ILE A 294 -9.74 -0.82 1.49
C ILE A 294 -9.06 -1.69 0.45
N THR A 295 -9.30 -3.00 0.46
CA THR A 295 -8.49 -3.93 -0.32
C THR A 295 -8.98 -4.22 -1.72
N LYS A 296 -10.19 -3.78 -2.08
CA LYS A 296 -10.80 -4.02 -3.41
C LYS A 296 -9.88 -3.68 -4.57
N ASN A 297 -9.29 -2.49 -4.54
CA ASN A 297 -8.45 -1.99 -5.62
C ASN A 297 -6.93 -2.15 -5.36
N MET A 298 -6.55 -2.43 -4.13
CA MET A 298 -5.15 -2.60 -3.71
C MET A 298 -4.45 -3.71 -4.50
N VAL A 299 -5.18 -4.77 -4.84
CA VAL A 299 -4.65 -5.92 -5.60
C VAL A 299 -4.10 -5.54 -6.99
N HIS A 300 -4.48 -4.39 -7.53
CA HIS A 300 -3.96 -3.88 -8.79
C HIS A 300 -2.59 -3.19 -8.64
N ASN A 301 -2.20 -2.84 -7.41
CA ASN A 301 -0.89 -2.25 -7.12
C ASN A 301 -0.33 -2.71 -5.76
N PRO A 302 -0.03 -4.02 -5.60
CA PRO A 302 0.48 -4.55 -4.34
C PRO A 302 1.86 -3.98 -3.98
N ASN A 303 2.63 -3.52 -4.97
CA ASN A 303 3.93 -2.89 -4.73
C ASN A 303 3.82 -1.56 -3.98
N LEU A 304 2.74 -0.80 -4.20
CA LEU A 304 2.48 0.42 -3.45
C LEU A 304 2.16 0.12 -1.97
N LEU A 305 1.38 -0.95 -1.70
CA LEU A 305 1.16 -1.41 -0.34
C LEU A 305 2.47 -1.88 0.33
N ARG A 306 3.31 -2.60 -0.42
CA ARG A 306 4.65 -2.99 0.06
C ARG A 306 5.53 -1.78 0.37
N ALA A 307 5.42 -0.69 -0.42
CA ALA A 307 6.13 0.56 -0.16
C ALA A 307 5.71 1.20 1.16
N ILE A 308 4.42 1.18 1.52
CA ILE A 308 3.94 1.66 2.82
C ILE A 308 4.66 0.94 3.96
N VAL A 309 4.74 -0.40 3.90
CA VAL A 309 5.39 -1.19 4.95
C VAL A 309 6.91 -1.05 4.92
N ALA A 310 7.53 -0.98 3.74
CA ALA A 310 8.97 -0.81 3.59
C ALA A 310 9.47 0.51 4.21
N ASP A 311 8.62 1.53 4.26
CA ASP A 311 8.90 2.81 4.92
C ASP A 311 8.66 2.78 6.45
N GLY A 312 8.42 1.60 7.04
CA GLY A 312 8.27 1.42 8.49
C GLY A 312 6.85 1.61 9.02
N ASN A 313 5.86 1.76 8.13
CA ASN A 313 4.46 1.92 8.53
C ASN A 313 3.79 0.55 8.73
N GLU A 314 2.73 0.53 9.54
CA GLU A 314 1.93 -0.67 9.74
C GLU A 314 0.57 -0.57 9.01
N VAL A 315 -0.03 -1.72 8.77
CA VAL A 315 -1.25 -1.84 7.99
C VAL A 315 -2.31 -2.63 8.77
N GLY A 316 -3.53 -2.10 8.78
CA GLY A 316 -4.75 -2.76 9.22
C GLY A 316 -5.81 -2.79 8.11
N SER A 317 -6.93 -3.43 8.38
CA SER A 317 -8.05 -3.52 7.43
C SER A 317 -9.04 -2.36 7.58
N HIS A 318 -9.53 -1.86 6.43
CA HIS A 318 -10.71 -1.01 6.34
C HIS A 318 -11.83 -1.70 5.54
N THR A 319 -11.93 -3.03 5.68
CA THR A 319 -12.75 -3.98 4.91
C THR A 319 -12.33 -4.09 3.44
N ASP A 320 -12.95 -5.02 2.70
CA ASP A 320 -12.62 -5.18 1.29
C ASP A 320 -13.27 -4.11 0.41
N HIS A 321 -14.55 -3.79 0.65
CA HIS A 321 -15.35 -2.93 -0.22
C HIS A 321 -15.84 -1.66 0.48
N HIS A 322 -15.21 -1.25 1.60
CA HIS A 322 -15.68 -0.13 2.43
C HIS A 322 -17.13 -0.30 2.91
N VAL A 323 -17.48 -1.53 3.26
CA VAL A 323 -18.85 -1.86 3.73
C VAL A 323 -18.99 -1.51 5.20
N PRO A 324 -19.84 -0.55 5.58
CA PRO A 324 -20.11 -0.25 6.98
C PRO A 324 -20.97 -1.35 7.62
N MET A 325 -20.90 -1.48 8.93
CA MET A 325 -21.66 -2.47 9.67
C MET A 325 -23.17 -2.16 9.76
N LEU A 326 -23.56 -0.96 9.37
CA LEU A 326 -24.98 -0.54 9.29
C LEU A 326 -25.16 0.56 8.25
N ARG A 327 -26.39 0.71 7.76
CA ARG A 327 -26.84 1.86 6.97
C ARG A 327 -27.89 2.65 7.73
N ILE A 328 -28.01 3.93 7.35
CA ILE A 328 -29.00 4.85 7.89
C ILE A 328 -29.73 5.46 6.71
N ASP A 329 -31.07 5.47 6.74
CA ASP A 329 -31.88 6.15 5.73
C ASP A 329 -32.05 7.66 6.05
N ASP A 330 -32.64 8.39 5.11
CA ASP A 330 -32.90 9.82 5.24
C ASP A 330 -33.85 10.16 6.42
N LYS A 331 -34.52 9.16 7.00
CA LYS A 331 -35.43 9.29 8.15
C LYS A 331 -34.76 8.93 9.47
N GLY A 332 -33.46 8.56 9.42
CA GLY A 332 -32.70 8.16 10.61
C GLY A 332 -32.94 6.71 11.08
N HIS A 333 -33.60 5.86 10.29
CA HIS A 333 -33.69 4.45 10.59
C HIS A 333 -32.40 3.75 10.24
N SER A 334 -31.85 2.97 11.16
CA SER A 334 -30.65 2.17 10.93
C SER A 334 -31.01 0.70 10.75
N TRP A 335 -30.32 0.02 9.83
CA TRP A 335 -30.43 -1.42 9.62
C TRP A 335 -29.08 -2.01 9.21
N SER A 336 -28.90 -3.31 9.43
CA SER A 336 -27.77 -4.04 8.86
C SER A 336 -27.90 -4.05 7.34
N ILE A 337 -26.79 -3.77 6.64
CA ILE A 337 -26.79 -3.69 5.17
C ILE A 337 -26.57 -5.03 4.51
N GLU A 338 -25.99 -5.97 5.23
CA GLU A 338 -25.63 -7.29 4.76
C GLU A 338 -25.95 -8.34 5.82
N ASP A 339 -26.19 -9.55 5.39
CA ASP A 339 -26.22 -10.65 6.33
C ASP A 339 -24.82 -10.93 6.91
N ASP A 340 -24.77 -11.64 8.00
CA ASP A 340 -23.52 -11.89 8.73
C ASP A 340 -22.49 -12.63 7.87
N GLU A 341 -22.90 -13.52 6.98
CA GLU A 341 -21.98 -14.27 6.13
C GLU A 341 -21.40 -13.40 5.01
N VAL A 342 -22.19 -12.51 4.41
CA VAL A 342 -21.70 -11.56 3.39
C VAL A 342 -20.71 -10.58 4.03
N TYR A 343 -21.00 -10.06 5.22
CA TYR A 343 -20.08 -9.20 5.94
C TYR A 343 -18.83 -9.94 6.38
N ARG A 344 -18.97 -11.18 6.85
CA ARG A 344 -17.88 -12.09 7.21
C ARG A 344 -16.93 -12.30 6.04
N GLN A 345 -17.46 -12.60 4.87
CA GLN A 345 -16.64 -12.75 3.65
C GLN A 345 -15.91 -11.45 3.30
N ASN A 346 -16.52 -10.30 3.50
CA ASN A 346 -15.91 -8.99 3.22
C ASN A 346 -14.69 -8.74 4.12
N VAL A 347 -14.82 -8.97 5.43
CA VAL A 347 -13.69 -8.78 6.36
C VAL A 347 -12.63 -9.85 6.22
N ARG A 348 -13.00 -11.11 5.96
CA ARG A 348 -12.08 -12.22 5.68
C ARG A 348 -11.23 -11.94 4.44
N SER A 349 -11.88 -11.62 3.31
CA SER A 349 -11.20 -11.28 2.06
C SER A 349 -10.23 -10.13 2.23
N SER A 350 -10.57 -9.13 3.04
CA SER A 350 -9.67 -8.00 3.25
C SER A 350 -8.36 -8.44 3.90
N TYR A 351 -8.40 -9.29 4.93
CA TYR A 351 -7.19 -9.78 5.57
C TYR A 351 -6.38 -10.71 4.66
N GLU A 352 -7.05 -11.60 3.92
CA GLU A 352 -6.41 -12.51 2.97
C GLU A 352 -5.64 -11.74 1.88
N LYS A 353 -6.21 -10.67 1.34
CA LYS A 353 -5.56 -9.84 0.33
C LYS A 353 -4.39 -9.05 0.91
N LEU A 354 -4.54 -8.46 2.10
CA LEU A 354 -3.43 -7.81 2.80
C LEU A 354 -2.30 -8.81 3.08
N PHE A 355 -2.64 -9.98 3.61
CA PHE A 355 -1.68 -11.04 3.88
C PHE A 355 -0.94 -11.47 2.61
N GLY A 356 -1.68 -11.69 1.51
CA GLY A 356 -1.10 -12.08 0.22
C GLY A 356 -0.08 -11.06 -0.32
N ALA A 357 -0.26 -9.77 -0.01
CA ALA A 357 0.61 -8.71 -0.49
C ALA A 357 1.80 -8.40 0.45
N ILE A 358 1.61 -8.43 1.76
CA ILE A 358 2.58 -7.94 2.74
C ILE A 358 2.78 -8.85 3.96
N GLY A 359 2.23 -10.05 3.97
CA GLY A 359 2.36 -10.97 5.12
C GLY A 359 3.79 -11.31 5.48
N ASP A 360 4.70 -11.28 4.52
CA ASP A 360 6.14 -11.52 4.68
C ASP A 360 6.92 -10.30 5.17
N MET A 361 6.32 -9.12 5.16
CA MET A 361 7.05 -7.87 5.41
C MET A 361 7.15 -7.52 6.89
N LYS A 362 8.35 -7.12 7.30
CA LYS A 362 8.64 -6.69 8.66
C LYS A 362 9.08 -5.23 8.70
N ILE A 363 8.77 -4.57 9.81
CA ILE A 363 9.20 -3.23 10.18
C ILE A 363 10.17 -3.29 11.36
N GLU A 364 10.69 -2.16 11.82
CA GLU A 364 11.59 -2.06 12.98
C GLU A 364 12.84 -2.96 12.86
N ASN A 365 13.57 -2.81 11.76
CA ASN A 365 14.77 -3.61 11.48
C ASN A 365 14.50 -5.13 11.47
N GLY A 366 13.29 -5.52 11.09
CA GLY A 366 12.91 -6.91 10.98
C GLY A 366 12.35 -7.55 12.25
N SER A 367 12.10 -6.77 13.30
CA SER A 367 11.62 -7.30 14.58
C SER A 367 10.12 -7.59 14.62
N ARG A 368 9.31 -6.85 13.86
CA ARG A 368 7.84 -6.95 13.86
C ARG A 368 7.26 -6.98 12.45
N TYR A 369 6.18 -7.73 12.25
CA TYR A 369 5.43 -7.69 10.99
C TYR A 369 4.67 -6.38 10.84
N GLY A 370 4.64 -5.83 9.63
CA GLY A 370 3.90 -4.61 9.32
C GLY A 370 2.41 -4.82 9.17
N LEU A 371 1.99 -6.05 8.84
CA LEU A 371 0.57 -6.41 8.81
C LEU A 371 0.06 -6.64 10.24
N THR A 372 -1.04 -5.97 10.59
CA THR A 372 -1.72 -6.10 11.88
C THR A 372 -3.10 -6.75 11.71
N ARG A 373 -3.71 -7.17 12.82
CA ARG A 373 -5.11 -7.60 12.88
C ARG A 373 -6.01 -6.50 13.45
N LEU A 374 -5.67 -5.24 13.14
CA LEU A 374 -6.52 -4.09 13.45
C LEU A 374 -7.56 -3.89 12.36
N LEU A 375 -8.80 -3.63 12.73
CA LEU A 375 -9.88 -3.27 11.81
C LEU A 375 -10.41 -1.89 12.17
N ARG A 376 -10.53 -1.00 11.20
CA ARG A 376 -11.34 0.22 11.34
C ARG A 376 -12.67 0.02 10.64
N PRO A 377 -13.80 0.11 11.39
CA PRO A 377 -15.12 0.07 10.77
C PRO A 377 -15.34 1.26 9.83
N PRO A 378 -15.75 1.02 8.57
CA PRO A 378 -16.10 2.09 7.65
C PRO A 378 -17.15 3.05 8.22
N GLN A 379 -16.96 4.35 7.98
CA GLN A 379 -17.79 5.44 8.52
C GLN A 379 -17.83 5.49 10.07
N LEU A 380 -16.96 4.76 10.75
CA LEU A 380 -16.97 4.53 12.21
C LEU A 380 -18.29 3.93 12.70
N ALA A 381 -19.08 3.36 11.82
CA ALA A 381 -20.37 2.78 12.10
C ALA A 381 -20.21 1.35 12.62
N ILE A 382 -20.85 1.02 13.74
CA ILE A 382 -20.78 -0.29 14.37
C ILE A 382 -22.16 -0.91 14.58
N SER A 383 -22.25 -2.21 14.34
CA SER A 383 -23.36 -3.03 14.83
C SER A 383 -22.82 -4.13 15.73
N ARG A 384 -23.68 -4.63 16.62
CA ARG A 384 -23.33 -5.74 17.52
C ARG A 384 -22.87 -6.95 16.71
N ASP A 385 -23.66 -7.31 15.70
CA ASP A 385 -23.39 -8.47 14.87
C ASP A 385 -22.13 -8.26 14.01
N GLY A 386 -21.96 -7.08 13.40
CA GLY A 386 -20.76 -6.74 12.63
C GLY A 386 -19.49 -6.75 13.49
N CYS A 387 -19.56 -6.24 14.73
CA CYS A 387 -18.43 -6.32 15.67
C CYS A 387 -18.15 -7.78 16.08
N ALA A 388 -19.20 -8.58 16.32
CA ALA A 388 -19.05 -10.00 16.64
C ALA A 388 -18.38 -10.77 15.48
N VAL A 389 -18.85 -10.53 14.24
CA VAL A 389 -18.27 -11.13 13.04
C VAL A 389 -16.80 -10.75 12.88
N ALA A 390 -16.47 -9.46 12.99
CA ALA A 390 -15.09 -9.00 12.81
C ALA A 390 -14.13 -9.60 13.84
N LEU A 391 -14.53 -9.65 15.11
CA LEU A 391 -13.71 -10.24 16.17
C LEU A 391 -13.63 -11.77 16.03
N ASP A 392 -14.71 -12.43 15.59
CA ASP A 392 -14.74 -13.87 15.34
C ASP A 392 -13.87 -14.30 14.15
N GLU A 393 -13.71 -13.40 13.15
CA GLU A 393 -12.78 -13.58 12.02
C GLU A 393 -11.29 -13.34 12.38
N GLY A 394 -11.00 -13.15 13.68
CA GLY A 394 -9.65 -13.06 14.20
C GLY A 394 -9.05 -11.65 14.17
N PHE A 395 -9.82 -10.60 13.89
CA PHE A 395 -9.36 -9.24 14.17
C PHE A 395 -9.24 -9.03 15.68
N THR A 396 -8.13 -8.41 16.09
CA THR A 396 -7.83 -8.28 17.52
C THR A 396 -8.40 -7.01 18.13
N TYR A 397 -8.48 -5.93 17.37
CA TYR A 397 -9.04 -4.66 17.82
C TYR A 397 -9.88 -3.99 16.75
N LEU A 398 -10.98 -3.38 17.18
CA LEU A 398 -11.82 -2.49 16.38
C LEU A 398 -11.46 -1.05 16.76
N VAL A 399 -10.89 -0.28 15.82
CA VAL A 399 -10.25 0.99 16.11
C VAL A 399 -10.92 2.14 15.37
N SER A 400 -11.57 3.03 16.11
CA SER A 400 -11.98 4.37 15.63
C SER A 400 -10.90 5.40 15.95
N GLY A 401 -11.22 6.58 16.45
CA GLY A 401 -10.21 7.60 16.78
C GLY A 401 -10.76 8.78 17.57
N ALA A 402 -9.87 9.62 18.06
CA ALA A 402 -10.19 10.82 18.84
C ALA A 402 -10.85 11.92 18.01
N GLY A 403 -10.64 11.90 16.70
CA GLY A 403 -11.30 12.80 15.76
C GLY A 403 -10.87 12.47 14.31
N SER A 404 -11.79 12.76 13.40
CA SER A 404 -11.54 12.75 11.95
C SER A 404 -11.22 14.17 11.50
N THR A 405 -10.27 14.29 10.58
CA THR A 405 -9.94 15.57 9.95
C THR A 405 -10.94 15.99 8.89
N GLU A 406 -11.80 15.07 8.43
CA GLU A 406 -12.76 15.28 7.33
C GLU A 406 -12.09 15.83 6.06
N ASP A 407 -10.85 15.44 5.84
CA ASP A 407 -9.94 15.92 4.81
C ASP A 407 -10.34 15.54 3.37
N TYR A 408 -11.30 14.63 3.22
CA TYR A 408 -11.95 14.29 1.94
C TYR A 408 -12.92 15.38 1.45
N GLY A 409 -13.27 16.36 2.29
CA GLY A 409 -14.15 17.46 1.97
C GLY A 409 -13.41 18.71 1.41
N ALA A 410 -14.16 19.76 1.13
CA ALA A 410 -13.62 21.04 0.66
C ALA A 410 -13.07 21.91 1.82
N VAL A 411 -12.09 21.37 2.57
CA VAL A 411 -11.50 22.03 3.75
C VAL A 411 -10.28 22.85 3.32
N SER A 412 -10.14 24.10 3.83
CA SER A 412 -8.92 24.87 3.60
C SER A 412 -7.73 24.30 4.36
N MET A 413 -6.50 24.62 3.91
CA MET A 413 -5.27 24.19 4.59
C MET A 413 -5.22 24.61 6.05
N GLU A 414 -5.57 25.86 6.33
CA GLU A 414 -5.59 26.42 7.68
C GLU A 414 -6.62 25.73 8.57
N SER A 415 -7.81 25.48 8.01
CA SER A 415 -8.86 24.76 8.72
C SER A 415 -8.42 23.33 9.04
N LEU A 416 -7.82 22.64 8.07
CA LEU A 416 -7.37 21.26 8.22
C LEU A 416 -6.24 21.16 9.27
N GLU A 417 -5.26 22.07 9.22
CA GLU A 417 -4.20 22.14 10.23
C GLU A 417 -4.76 22.44 11.63
N GLY A 418 -5.73 23.35 11.71
CA GLY A 418 -6.42 23.66 12.97
C GLY A 418 -7.20 22.46 13.54
N ILE A 419 -7.86 21.67 12.70
CA ILE A 419 -8.53 20.43 13.13
C ILE A 419 -7.51 19.42 13.64
N MET A 420 -6.39 19.23 12.93
CA MET A 420 -5.30 18.34 13.37
C MET A 420 -4.76 18.78 14.73
N ASP A 421 -4.53 20.06 14.93
CA ASP A 421 -4.09 20.61 16.22
C ASP A 421 -5.09 20.31 17.33
N HIS A 422 -6.38 20.51 17.09
CA HIS A 422 -7.44 20.24 18.06
C HIS A 422 -7.57 18.76 18.43
N ILE A 423 -7.26 17.86 17.50
CA ILE A 423 -7.27 16.40 17.79
C ILE A 423 -6.10 16.04 18.71
N VAL A 424 -4.90 16.53 18.41
CA VAL A 424 -3.68 16.14 19.14
C VAL A 424 -3.45 16.92 20.43
N HIS A 425 -4.05 18.08 20.58
CA HIS A 425 -3.90 18.91 21.78
C HIS A 425 -5.21 19.10 22.55
N LYS A 426 -5.09 19.30 23.84
CA LYS A 426 -6.15 19.76 24.73
C LYS A 426 -6.32 21.27 24.60
N ARG A 427 -7.39 21.84 25.20
CA ARG A 427 -7.63 23.29 25.21
C ARG A 427 -6.51 24.11 25.86
N ASN A 428 -5.76 23.54 26.81
CA ASN A 428 -4.60 24.19 27.45
C ASN A 428 -3.32 24.06 26.62
N GLY A 429 -3.37 23.42 25.48
CA GLY A 429 -2.27 23.19 24.58
C GLY A 429 -1.42 21.94 24.87
N ASP A 430 -1.63 21.24 26.00
CA ASP A 430 -0.94 19.99 26.30
C ASP A 430 -1.34 18.89 25.31
N VAL A 431 -0.42 17.99 25.05
CA VAL A 431 -0.69 16.84 24.19
C VAL A 431 -1.82 15.98 24.75
N ARG A 432 -2.77 15.63 23.89
CA ARG A 432 -3.82 14.66 24.18
C ARG A 432 -3.25 13.26 24.05
N ARG A 433 -2.61 12.79 25.10
CA ARG A 433 -1.96 11.48 25.16
C ARG A 433 -2.89 10.38 24.65
N GLY A 434 -2.38 9.56 23.75
CA GLY A 434 -3.09 8.44 23.17
C GLY A 434 -4.06 8.78 22.04
N ALA A 435 -4.17 10.05 21.63
CA ALA A 435 -5.12 10.45 20.61
C ALA A 435 -4.80 9.79 19.28
N ILE A 436 -5.80 9.16 18.67
CA ILE A 436 -5.74 8.60 17.33
C ILE A 436 -6.37 9.62 16.38
N MET A 437 -5.57 10.16 15.47
CA MET A 437 -6.03 11.09 14.42
C MET A 437 -6.38 10.32 13.16
N ILE A 438 -7.59 10.51 12.65
CA ILE A 438 -8.09 9.88 11.43
C ILE A 438 -7.95 10.84 10.26
N MET A 439 -7.19 10.42 9.27
CA MET A 439 -6.97 11.09 7.99
C MET A 439 -7.25 10.11 6.84
N HIS A 440 -7.21 10.56 5.60
CA HIS A 440 -7.43 9.71 4.43
C HIS A 440 -6.25 9.79 3.45
N MET A 441 -6.01 8.69 2.74
CA MET A 441 -4.95 8.59 1.73
C MET A 441 -5.50 8.65 0.30
N SER A 442 -6.80 8.81 0.13
CA SER A 442 -7.44 8.88 -1.17
C SER A 442 -7.06 10.16 -1.93
N SER A 443 -7.21 10.15 -3.25
CA SER A 443 -6.94 11.33 -4.09
C SER A 443 -7.85 12.53 -3.77
N THR A 444 -8.98 12.30 -3.10
CA THR A 444 -9.87 13.38 -2.63
C THR A 444 -9.31 14.14 -1.43
N ALA A 445 -8.45 13.49 -0.64
CA ALA A 445 -7.74 14.09 0.50
C ALA A 445 -6.42 14.76 0.09
N SER A 446 -6.41 15.46 -1.04
CA SER A 446 -5.20 15.99 -1.68
C SER A 446 -4.43 17.01 -0.84
N ARG A 447 -5.06 17.64 0.15
CA ARG A 447 -4.43 18.63 1.04
C ARG A 447 -3.83 18.01 2.29
N THR A 448 -4.15 16.78 2.61
CA THR A 448 -3.70 16.09 3.83
C THR A 448 -2.19 16.04 3.97
N PRO A 449 -1.40 15.67 2.94
CA PRO A 449 0.05 15.65 3.05
C PRO A 449 0.63 17.02 3.45
N TYR A 450 0.11 18.08 2.87
CA TYR A 450 0.61 19.43 3.12
C TYR A 450 0.25 19.94 4.51
N ALA A 451 -1.00 19.74 4.95
CA ALA A 451 -1.42 20.12 6.29
C ALA A 451 -0.66 19.34 7.37
N LEU A 452 -0.42 18.05 7.11
CA LEU A 452 0.35 17.20 8.00
C LEU A 452 1.83 17.64 8.06
N ASP A 453 2.42 17.98 6.92
CA ASP A 453 3.79 18.52 6.86
C ASP A 453 3.92 19.79 7.71
N LEU A 454 2.98 20.72 7.54
CA LEU A 454 2.93 21.94 8.34
C LEU A 454 2.77 21.65 9.84
N ARG A 455 1.88 20.70 10.20
CA ARG A 455 1.66 20.31 11.61
C ARG A 455 2.91 19.68 12.23
N LEU A 456 3.56 18.79 11.52
CA LEU A 456 4.78 18.12 11.97
C LEU A 456 5.96 19.10 12.04
N THR A 457 6.10 20.01 11.07
CA THR A 457 7.12 21.06 11.10
C THR A 457 6.96 21.94 12.34
N LYS A 458 5.76 22.38 12.67
CA LYS A 458 5.49 23.15 13.91
C LYS A 458 5.81 22.33 15.17
N ASN A 459 5.59 21.02 15.14
CA ASN A 459 5.94 20.15 16.25
C ASN A 459 7.47 19.97 16.40
N ASP A 460 8.19 19.79 15.29
CA ASP A 460 9.63 19.58 15.28
C ASP A 460 10.39 20.84 15.77
N GLN A 461 9.87 22.02 15.49
CA GLN A 461 10.41 23.29 15.96
C GLN A 461 10.29 23.49 17.48
N ARG A 462 9.45 22.68 18.17
CA ARG A 462 9.34 22.75 19.62
C ARG A 462 10.55 22.13 20.30
N PRO A 463 11.05 22.75 21.39
CA PRO A 463 12.17 22.18 22.14
C PRO A 463 11.79 20.84 22.78
N GLU A 464 12.80 20.00 23.02
CA GLU A 464 12.62 18.78 23.80
C GLU A 464 12.13 19.13 25.22
N GLY A 465 11.15 18.36 25.69
CA GLY A 465 10.53 18.60 27.02
C GLY A 465 9.38 19.61 27.00
N ASP A 466 9.10 20.28 25.87
CA ASP A 466 7.89 21.11 25.77
C ASP A 466 6.64 20.21 25.94
N PRO A 467 5.73 20.51 26.89
CA PRO A 467 4.52 19.72 27.11
C PRO A 467 3.58 19.69 25.89
N LYS A 468 3.78 20.59 24.93
CA LYS A 468 3.04 20.69 23.67
C LYS A 468 3.73 19.91 22.52
N LYS A 469 4.95 19.39 22.71
CA LYS A 469 5.62 18.58 21.70
C LYS A 469 5.09 17.15 21.79
N PHE A 470 4.49 16.65 20.71
CA PHE A 470 4.02 15.28 20.66
C PHE A 470 5.02 14.36 19.97
N LYS A 471 4.93 13.08 20.33
CA LYS A 471 5.60 11.95 19.66
C LYS A 471 4.56 11.15 18.88
N VAL A 472 4.97 10.59 17.79
CA VAL A 472 4.11 9.71 16.98
C VAL A 472 4.47 8.26 17.29
N GLY A 473 3.46 7.46 17.62
CA GLY A 473 3.59 6.02 17.85
C GLY A 473 2.82 5.20 16.81
N LEU A 474 3.10 3.91 16.76
CA LEU A 474 2.32 2.94 15.99
C LEU A 474 1.29 2.26 16.90
N LEU A 475 0.08 2.04 16.38
CA LEU A 475 -0.99 1.40 17.16
C LEU A 475 -0.61 -0.02 17.59
N GLY A 476 0.04 -0.78 16.70
CA GLY A 476 0.47 -2.15 16.96
C GLY A 476 1.52 -2.28 18.07
N ASP A 477 2.18 -1.20 18.50
CA ASP A 477 3.07 -1.22 19.66
C ASP A 477 2.30 -1.32 20.96
N TYR A 478 1.08 -0.85 20.98
CA TYR A 478 0.23 -0.76 22.16
C TYR A 478 -0.94 -1.74 22.12
N LEU A 479 -1.53 -1.96 20.94
CA LEU A 479 -2.71 -2.81 20.77
C LEU A 479 -2.27 -4.25 20.45
N ARG A 480 -1.71 -4.92 21.44
CA ARG A 480 -1.24 -6.31 21.38
C ARG A 480 -2.07 -7.21 22.29
N ASP A 481 -1.82 -8.51 22.21
CA ASP A 481 -2.42 -9.46 23.15
C ASP A 481 -2.19 -9.02 24.60
N GLY A 482 -3.27 -9.05 25.39
CA GLY A 482 -3.24 -8.56 26.76
C GLY A 482 -3.59 -7.08 26.95
N TYR A 483 -3.63 -6.26 25.87
CA TYR A 483 -4.17 -4.91 25.99
C TYR A 483 -5.68 -4.98 26.33
N ASP A 484 -6.09 -4.19 27.30
CA ASP A 484 -7.50 -4.04 27.68
C ASP A 484 -7.86 -2.54 27.71
N GLN A 485 -8.72 -2.11 26.79
CA GLN A 485 -9.15 -0.70 26.71
C GLN A 485 -9.84 -0.19 27.97
N ARG A 486 -10.36 -1.08 28.81
CA ARG A 486 -10.96 -0.71 30.08
C ARG A 486 -9.95 -0.35 31.17
N MET A 487 -8.67 -0.65 30.96
CA MET A 487 -7.64 -0.28 31.92
C MET A 487 -7.61 1.21 32.14
N THR A 488 -7.74 1.62 33.37
CA THR A 488 -7.90 3.03 33.74
C THR A 488 -6.77 3.57 34.61
N THR A 489 -5.95 2.71 35.22
CA THR A 489 -4.93 3.14 36.17
C THR A 489 -3.49 3.02 35.63
N PRO A 490 -2.62 4.00 35.91
CA PRO A 490 -1.22 3.96 35.49
C PRO A 490 -0.43 2.77 36.08
N LYS A 491 -0.91 2.18 37.17
CA LYS A 491 -0.27 1.05 37.84
C LYS A 491 -0.47 -0.25 37.07
N ASP A 492 -1.73 -0.52 36.65
CA ASP A 492 -2.08 -1.70 35.83
C ASP A 492 -1.35 -1.71 34.48
N MET A 493 -0.98 -0.51 34.02
CA MET A 493 -0.29 -0.28 32.75
C MET A 493 1.20 -0.58 32.83
N ARG A 494 1.85 -0.31 33.97
CA ARG A 494 3.29 -0.57 34.17
C ARG A 494 3.60 -2.05 34.33
N GLU A 495 2.75 -2.77 35.05
CA GLU A 495 2.95 -4.19 35.31
C GLU A 495 2.83 -5.05 34.04
N LYS A 496 2.03 -4.62 33.06
CA LYS A 496 1.86 -5.33 31.77
C LYS A 496 2.86 -4.90 30.68
N GLN A 497 3.55 -3.77 30.82
CA GLN A 497 4.62 -3.35 29.91
C GLN A 497 5.96 -4.03 30.19
N ILE A 498 6.11 -4.71 31.30
CA ILE A 498 7.38 -5.36 31.72
C ILE A 498 7.47 -6.81 31.18
N ASP A 499 6.36 -7.38 30.73
CA ASP A 499 6.29 -8.76 30.21
C ASP A 499 6.35 -8.87 28.67
N TYR A 500 6.83 -7.83 27.98
CA TYR A 500 6.96 -7.82 26.51
C TYR A 500 8.37 -7.42 26.04
#